data_a72ef5cb3d0d6dfcd0603c893fc307ef
#
_entry.id   a72ef5cb3d0d6dfcd0603c893fc307ef
#
_cell.length_a   1.000
_cell.length_b   1.000
_cell.length_c   1.000
_cell.angle_alpha   90.00
_cell.angle_beta   90.00
_cell.angle_gamma   90.00
#
_symmetry.space_group_name_H-M   'P 1'
#
loop_
_entity.id
_entity.type
_entity.pdbx_description
1 polymer ?
#
loop_
_entity_poly.entity_id
_entity_poly.type
_entity_poly.pdbx_seq_one_letter_code
_entity_poly.pdbx_strand_id
1 'polypeptide(L)'
;MHLKTAALLLPLLATSAHSPQAQARSGLQEPATYTYQGTVHAVRTDSSSIDLITGVGFALRMVHMNIVPDTKFEAPNGKLALNDLKPGDVLRAECHRTDKGLVADRIRKIVPEGSPGAGAP
;
A
#
# COMPACT_ATOMS: atom_id res chain seq x y z
N MET A 1 75.47 14.71 16.09
CA MET A 1 74.93 14.52 16.12
C MET A 1 73.91 14.37 16.13
N HIS A 2 73.08 14.47 15.87
CA HIS A 2 72.04 14.25 15.94
C HIS A 2 71.03 14.01 15.63
N LEU A 3 70.37 13.98 15.54
CA LEU A 3 69.37 13.67 15.34
C LEU A 3 68.38 13.64 15.41
N LYS A 4 67.68 13.60 15.16
CA LYS A 4 66.76 13.52 15.14
C LYS A 4 65.81 13.17 15.05
N THR A 5 65.04 13.07 14.99
CA THR A 5 64.15 12.76 14.99
C THR A 5 63.15 12.74 14.78
N ALA A 6 62.51 12.72 14.48
CA ALA A 6 61.57 12.55 14.08
C ALA A 6 60.44 12.36 14.44
N ALA A 7 59.78 12.46 14.41
CA ALA A 7 58.64 12.37 14.79
C ALA A 7 57.67 11.99 14.29
N LEU A 8 57.08 11.74 14.09
CA LEU A 8 56.08 11.32 13.69
C LEU A 8 54.95 11.27 13.92
N LEU A 9 54.24 11.30 13.82
CA LEU A 9 53.14 11.38 13.93
C LEU A 9 52.23 10.79 13.60
N LEU A 10 51.41 10.64 13.58
CA LEU A 10 50.44 10.10 13.31
C LEU A 10 49.31 10.33 13.36
N PRO A 11 48.55 10.30 12.96
CA PRO A 11 47.45 10.60 12.78
C PRO A 11 46.47 10.01 12.99
N LEU A 12 45.84 9.82 13.07
CA LEU A 12 44.85 9.33 13.30
C LEU A 12 43.88 9.42 12.83
N LEU A 13 43.18 9.31 12.45
CA LEU A 13 42.19 9.32 11.98
C LEU A 13 41.12 8.96 12.36
N ALA A 14 40.40 9.18 12.48
CA ALA A 14 39.33 8.95 12.98
C ALA A 14 38.36 8.67 12.35
N THR A 15 37.95 8.59 11.79
CA THR A 15 37.07 8.15 11.15
C THR A 15 35.92 7.89 11.59
N SER A 16 35.18 8.35 11.84
CA SER A 16 34.00 8.22 12.18
C SER A 16 33.17 7.68 11.49
N ALA A 17 32.69 6.98 11.59
CA ALA A 17 31.86 6.34 10.89
C ALA A 17 30.61 6.59 11.22
N HIS A 18 29.81 6.96 10.73
CA HIS A 18 28.57 7.16 11.07
C HIS A 18 27.77 6.32 10.37
N SER A 19 26.66 6.00 10.68
CA SER A 19 25.79 5.24 10.01
C SER A 19 24.79 5.96 9.45
N PRO A 20 24.71 6.10 8.33
CA PRO A 20 23.78 6.88 7.63
C PRO A 20 22.45 6.27 7.51
N GLN A 21 22.32 5.07 7.81
CA GLN A 21 21.07 4.55 7.57
C GLN A 21 20.01 5.21 8.27
N ALA A 22 20.14 5.59 9.37
CA ALA A 22 19.06 6.18 10.05
C ALA A 22 18.55 7.38 9.36
N GLN A 23 19.40 8.16 8.82
CA GLN A 23 18.91 9.27 8.20
C GLN A 23 18.40 9.00 6.89
N ALA A 24 18.92 8.10 6.22
CA ALA A 24 18.44 7.83 4.90
C ALA A 24 17.00 7.53 4.93
N ARG A 25 16.52 6.93 5.95
CA ARG A 25 15.21 6.62 5.92
C ARG A 25 14.34 7.68 6.16
N SER A 26 14.68 8.62 6.85
CA SER A 26 13.73 9.60 7.19
C SER A 26 13.21 10.34 6.03
N GLY A 27 13.92 10.59 5.05
CA GLY A 27 13.37 11.35 3.98
C GLY A 27 12.85 10.55 2.85
N LEU A 28 13.19 9.30 2.80
CA LEU A 28 12.80 8.49 1.69
C LEU A 28 11.89 7.37 2.06
N GLN A 29 11.14 7.56 3.10
CA GLN A 29 10.26 6.54 3.51
C GLN A 29 9.17 6.34 2.56
N GLU A 30 8.87 5.18 2.18
CA GLU A 30 7.77 4.92 1.29
C GLU A 30 6.46 5.10 2.01
N PRO A 31 5.43 5.52 1.34
CA PRO A 31 4.13 5.63 1.97
C PRO A 31 3.68 4.30 2.48
N ALA A 32 3.00 4.31 3.59
CA ALA A 32 2.49 3.08 4.15
C ALA A 32 1.41 2.52 3.24
N THR A 33 1.41 1.22 3.09
CA THR A 33 0.39 0.54 2.33
C THR A 33 -0.63 -0.04 3.29
N TYR A 34 -1.87 0.19 2.97
CA TYR A 34 -2.97 -0.32 3.78
C TYR A 34 -3.74 -1.34 2.96
N THR A 35 -4.05 -2.45 3.57
CA THR A 35 -4.82 -3.48 2.89
C THR A 35 -6.18 -3.57 3.55
N TYR A 36 -7.22 -3.47 2.75
CA TYR A 36 -8.58 -3.59 3.24
C TYR A 36 -9.26 -4.72 2.51
N GLN A 37 -10.06 -5.46 3.22
CA GLN A 37 -10.89 -6.47 2.59
C GLN A 37 -12.31 -6.24 3.07
N GLY A 38 -13.24 -6.17 2.17
CA GLY A 38 -14.60 -5.88 2.54
C GLY A 38 -15.55 -6.02 1.38
N THR A 39 -16.75 -5.58 1.61
CA THR A 39 -17.82 -5.70 0.63
C THR A 39 -18.10 -4.34 0.04
N VAL A 40 -18.28 -4.30 -1.25
CA VAL A 40 -18.56 -3.04 -1.93
C VAL A 40 -19.92 -2.54 -1.49
N HIS A 41 -19.95 -1.31 -1.02
CA HIS A 41 -21.17 -0.65 -0.67
C HIS A 41 -21.66 0.22 -1.81
N ALA A 42 -20.74 0.91 -2.46
CA ALA A 42 -21.09 1.78 -3.57
C ALA A 42 -19.91 1.91 -4.52
N VAL A 43 -20.23 2.05 -5.80
CA VAL A 43 -19.22 2.30 -6.82
C VAL A 43 -19.66 3.56 -7.54
N ARG A 44 -18.76 4.52 -7.63
CA ARG A 44 -19.06 5.76 -8.33
C ARG A 44 -18.11 5.89 -9.50
N THR A 45 -18.64 5.64 -10.68
CA THR A 45 -17.80 5.68 -11.87
C THR A 45 -17.52 7.09 -12.29
N ASP A 46 -18.42 8.03 -11.99
CA ASP A 46 -18.21 9.40 -12.39
C ASP A 46 -17.13 10.09 -11.56
N SER A 47 -16.96 9.70 -10.32
CA SER A 47 -15.90 10.27 -9.49
C SER A 47 -14.77 9.29 -9.24
N SER A 48 -14.84 8.13 -9.83
CA SER A 48 -13.82 7.10 -9.73
C SER A 48 -13.51 6.80 -8.27
N SER A 49 -14.50 6.28 -7.58
CA SER A 49 -14.30 5.95 -6.17
C SER A 49 -15.15 4.75 -5.80
N ILE A 50 -14.75 4.11 -4.72
CA ILE A 50 -15.44 2.95 -4.19
C ILE A 50 -15.54 3.09 -2.69
N ASP A 51 -16.68 2.71 -2.16
CA ASP A 51 -16.85 2.61 -0.72
C ASP A 51 -16.94 1.14 -0.36
N LEU A 52 -16.09 0.71 0.56
CA LEU A 52 -16.10 -0.66 1.06
C LEU A 52 -16.56 -0.68 2.50
N ILE A 53 -17.31 -1.71 2.86
CA ILE A 53 -17.62 -1.96 4.24
C ILE A 53 -16.69 -3.05 4.72
N THR A 54 -15.91 -2.73 5.75
CA THR A 54 -14.93 -3.68 6.30
C THR A 54 -15.26 -3.94 7.75
N GLY A 55 -14.72 -5.01 8.28
CA GLY A 55 -14.93 -5.35 9.68
C GLY A 55 -16.03 -6.37 9.85
N VAL A 56 -16.32 -6.70 11.09
CA VAL A 56 -17.34 -7.68 11.39
C VAL A 56 -18.16 -7.20 12.57
N GLY A 57 -19.39 -7.64 12.64
CA GLY A 57 -20.25 -7.37 13.78
C GLY A 57 -20.43 -5.88 14.00
N PHE A 58 -20.17 -5.45 15.22
CA PHE A 58 -20.34 -4.05 15.54
C PHE A 58 -19.11 -3.21 15.19
N ALA A 59 -18.10 -3.81 14.62
CA ALA A 59 -16.91 -3.09 14.25
C ALA A 59 -16.87 -2.75 12.77
N LEU A 60 -18.02 -2.66 12.15
CA LEU A 60 -18.07 -2.32 10.73
C LEU A 60 -17.67 -0.88 10.51
N ARG A 61 -16.97 -0.63 9.45
CA ARG A 61 -16.62 0.73 9.08
C ARG A 61 -16.64 0.85 7.57
N MET A 62 -16.87 2.05 7.12
CA MET A 62 -16.87 2.35 5.71
C MET A 62 -15.51 2.91 5.33
N VAL A 63 -14.92 2.39 4.29
CA VAL A 63 -13.65 2.86 3.80
C VAL A 63 -13.88 3.40 2.40
N HIS A 64 -13.60 4.67 2.23
CA HIS A 64 -13.73 5.31 0.93
C HIS A 64 -12.36 5.37 0.29
N MET A 65 -12.26 4.94 -0.95
CA MET A 65 -10.99 4.99 -1.66
C MET A 65 -11.18 5.53 -3.05
N ASN A 66 -10.21 6.25 -3.50
CA ASN A 66 -10.21 6.83 -4.83
C ASN A 66 -9.52 5.89 -5.79
N ILE A 67 -10.02 5.85 -7.01
CA ILE A 67 -9.47 5.02 -8.07
C ILE A 67 -8.77 5.95 -9.04
N VAL A 68 -7.55 5.62 -9.39
CA VAL A 68 -6.78 6.42 -10.33
C VAL A 68 -6.44 5.57 -11.53
N PRO A 69 -5.96 6.18 -12.62
CA PRO A 69 -5.65 5.37 -13.80
C PRO A 69 -4.62 4.30 -13.57
N ASP A 70 -3.75 4.48 -12.57
CA ASP A 70 -2.73 3.48 -12.28
C ASP A 70 -3.24 2.36 -11.40
N THR A 71 -4.46 2.43 -10.92
CA THR A 71 -5.01 1.37 -10.09
C THR A 71 -5.13 0.09 -10.89
N LYS A 72 -4.63 -1.00 -10.35
CA LYS A 72 -4.68 -2.27 -11.04
C LYS A 72 -5.85 -3.08 -10.53
N PHE A 73 -6.57 -3.66 -11.45
CA PHE A 73 -7.73 -4.46 -11.13
C PHE A 73 -7.45 -5.91 -11.50
N GLU A 74 -7.76 -6.82 -10.59
CA GLU A 74 -7.53 -8.23 -10.79
C GLU A 74 -8.79 -9.01 -10.44
N ALA A 75 -9.11 -9.98 -11.23
CA ALA A 75 -10.24 -10.87 -10.98
C ALA A 75 -9.79 -12.29 -11.22
N PRO A 76 -10.47 -13.25 -10.61
CA PRO A 76 -10.08 -14.66 -10.82
C PRO A 76 -10.17 -15.06 -12.27
N ASN A 77 -11.06 -14.45 -13.02
CA ASN A 77 -11.21 -14.82 -14.42
C ASN A 77 -10.46 -13.90 -15.35
N GLY A 78 -9.61 -13.05 -14.83
CA GLY A 78 -8.74 -12.28 -15.69
C GLY A 78 -8.96 -10.78 -15.60
N LYS A 79 -9.94 -10.27 -16.30
CA LYS A 79 -10.10 -8.83 -16.40
C LYS A 79 -11.14 -8.30 -15.48
N LEU A 80 -10.87 -7.12 -14.94
CA LEU A 80 -11.79 -6.44 -14.08
C LEU A 80 -11.64 -4.95 -14.30
N ALA A 81 -12.72 -4.23 -14.31
CA ALA A 81 -12.70 -2.78 -14.43
C ALA A 81 -13.61 -2.20 -13.37
N LEU A 82 -13.53 -0.90 -13.17
CA LEU A 82 -14.29 -0.26 -12.11
C LEU A 82 -15.79 -0.49 -12.33
N ASN A 83 -16.26 -0.38 -13.54
CA ASN A 83 -17.68 -0.55 -13.76
C ASN A 83 -18.15 -1.98 -13.75
N ASP A 84 -17.23 -2.93 -13.56
CA ASP A 84 -17.63 -4.33 -13.37
C ASP A 84 -17.91 -4.62 -11.90
N LEU A 85 -17.61 -3.70 -11.03
CA LEU A 85 -17.82 -3.90 -9.62
C LEU A 85 -19.22 -3.48 -9.25
N LYS A 86 -19.84 -4.25 -8.37
CA LYS A 86 -21.21 -3.98 -7.95
C LYS A 86 -21.32 -4.07 -6.45
N PRO A 87 -22.28 -3.38 -5.87
CA PRO A 87 -22.52 -3.55 -4.45
C PRO A 87 -22.72 -5.01 -4.12
N GLY A 88 -22.10 -5.45 -3.05
CA GLY A 88 -22.14 -6.85 -2.65
C GLY A 88 -20.91 -7.63 -3.03
N ASP A 89 -20.12 -7.13 -3.97
CA ASP A 89 -18.89 -7.81 -4.33
C ASP A 89 -17.90 -7.73 -3.18
N VAL A 90 -17.08 -8.76 -3.01
CA VAL A 90 -16.05 -8.75 -1.99
C VAL A 90 -14.73 -8.45 -2.65
N LEU A 91 -14.04 -7.47 -2.12
CA LEU A 91 -12.78 -7.02 -2.70
C LEU A 91 -11.68 -6.99 -1.66
N ARG A 92 -10.48 -7.15 -2.15
CA ARG A 92 -9.30 -6.86 -1.36
C ARG A 92 -8.59 -5.70 -2.06
N ALA A 93 -8.34 -4.64 -1.34
CA ALA A 93 -7.75 -3.46 -1.91
C ALA A 93 -6.48 -3.10 -1.18
N GLU A 94 -5.42 -2.84 -1.93
CA GLU A 94 -4.18 -2.31 -1.38
C GLU A 94 -4.15 -0.84 -1.73
N CYS A 95 -3.99 -0.02 -0.73
CA CYS A 95 -4.13 1.42 -0.88
C CYS A 95 -3.00 2.16 -0.21
N HIS A 96 -2.80 3.38 -0.59
CA HIS A 96 -1.90 4.27 0.13
C HIS A 96 -2.64 5.59 0.37
N ARG A 97 -2.15 6.34 1.34
CA ARG A 97 -2.81 7.57 1.70
C ARG A 97 -2.13 8.75 1.04
N THR A 98 -2.91 9.66 0.53
CA THR A 98 -2.40 10.88 -0.07
C THR A 98 -3.07 12.06 0.61
N ASP A 99 -2.71 13.25 0.23
CA ASP A 99 -3.34 14.44 0.76
C ASP A 99 -4.79 14.55 0.31
N LYS A 100 -5.19 13.78 -0.68
CA LYS A 100 -6.57 13.77 -1.12
C LYS A 100 -7.33 12.57 -0.60
N GLY A 101 -6.73 11.81 0.29
CA GLY A 101 -7.39 10.65 0.86
C GLY A 101 -6.72 9.36 0.46
N LEU A 102 -7.46 8.30 0.56
CA LEU A 102 -6.95 6.98 0.29
C LEU A 102 -7.04 6.71 -1.20
N VAL A 103 -5.99 6.17 -1.77
CA VAL A 103 -5.96 5.85 -3.20
C VAL A 103 -5.67 4.36 -3.33
N ALA A 104 -6.46 3.68 -4.14
CA ALA A 104 -6.27 2.26 -4.35
C ALA A 104 -5.17 2.03 -5.36
N ASP A 105 -4.23 1.16 -5.01
CA ASP A 105 -3.17 0.76 -5.91
C ASP A 105 -3.53 -0.52 -6.64
N ARG A 106 -4.21 -1.41 -5.94
CA ARG A 106 -4.59 -2.69 -6.53
C ARG A 106 -5.90 -3.13 -5.92
N ILE A 107 -6.81 -3.58 -6.75
CA ILE A 107 -8.09 -4.10 -6.31
C ILE A 107 -8.24 -5.50 -6.88
N ARG A 108 -8.51 -6.44 -5.99
CA ARG A 108 -8.71 -7.82 -6.39
C ARG A 108 -10.09 -8.26 -5.95
N LYS A 109 -10.84 -8.80 -6.86
CA LYS A 109 -12.14 -9.32 -6.54
C LYS A 109 -11.98 -10.72 -5.97
N ILE A 110 -12.64 -10.98 -4.85
CA ILE A 110 -12.54 -12.24 -4.18
C ILE A 110 -13.87 -12.95 -4.32
N VAL A 111 -13.81 -14.20 -4.66
CA VAL A 111 -15.01 -15.01 -4.71
C VAL A 111 -15.00 -15.88 -3.48
N PRO A 112 -15.89 -15.64 -2.53
CA PRO A 112 -15.85 -16.40 -1.29
C PRO A 112 -16.14 -17.86 -1.55
N GLU A 113 -15.46 -18.70 -0.83
CA GLU A 113 -15.65 -20.09 -0.97
C GLU A 113 -17.03 -20.49 -0.53
N GLY A 114 -17.66 -21.35 -1.21
CA GLY A 114 -19.02 -21.74 -0.87
C GLY A 114 -20.08 -20.78 -1.34
N SER A 115 -19.70 -19.69 -1.95
CA SER A 115 -20.65 -18.74 -2.46
C SER A 115 -21.34 -19.31 -3.70
N PRO A 116 -22.61 -19.08 -3.87
CA PRO A 116 -23.27 -19.53 -5.09
C PRO A 116 -22.61 -18.88 -6.26
N GLY A 117 -22.35 -19.54 -7.26
CA GLY A 117 -21.69 -19.02 -8.40
C GLY A 117 -20.20 -19.06 -8.30
N ALA A 118 -19.67 -19.22 -7.11
CA ALA A 118 -18.26 -19.28 -6.98
C ALA A 118 -17.85 -20.69 -7.22
N GLY A 119 -17.19 -20.96 -8.23
CA GLY A 119 -16.78 -22.28 -8.49
C GLY A 119 -17.91 -23.24 -8.70
N ALA A 120 -19.06 -22.76 -8.88
CA ALA A 120 -20.16 -23.65 -9.10
C ALA A 120 -20.00 -24.27 -10.44
N PRO A 121 -20.14 -25.48 -10.56
CA PRO A 121 -19.96 -26.16 -11.84
C PRO A 121 -21.02 -25.81 -12.81
#